data_225d1e7e226150f4d627b4241c23b6b3
#
_entry.id   225d1e7e226150f4d627b4241c23b6b3
#
_cell.length_a   1.000
_cell.length_b   1.000
_cell.length_c   1.000
_cell.angle_alpha   90.00
_cell.angle_beta   90.00
_cell.angle_gamma   90.00
#
_symmetry.space_group_name_H-M   'P 1'
#
loop_
_entity.id
_entity.type
_entity.pdbx_description
1 polymer ?
#
loop_
_entity_poly.entity_id
_entity_poly.type
_entity_poly.pdbx_seq_one_letter_code
_entity_poly.pdbx_strand_id
1 'polypeptide(L)' 'MESANHVFAHVPFGEKVALRYDHNWGKKENEYGLSYKIHNYITLEYVYNDEEGKWLRLIANL' A
#
# COMPACT_ATOMS: atom_id res chain seq x y z
N MET A 1 15.46 3.83 -18.57
CA MET A 1 15.08 3.58 -18.14
C MET A 1 15.14 3.00 -17.31
N GLU A 2 15.11 2.97 -16.65
CA GLU A 2 15.18 2.54 -15.95
C GLU A 2 14.60 1.87 -15.29
N SER A 3 14.54 1.65 -14.82
CA SER A 3 14.23 1.12 -13.91
C SER A 3 13.33 0.11 -13.86
N ALA A 4 13.46 -0.93 -14.04
CA ALA A 4 12.53 -1.97 -14.14
C ALA A 4 12.63 -2.98 -13.03
N ASN A 5 13.18 -2.59 -11.90
CA ASN A 5 13.29 -3.49 -10.75
C ASN A 5 12.12 -3.42 -9.82
N HIS A 6 11.05 -2.80 -10.26
CA HIS A 6 9.95 -2.45 -9.36
C HIS A 6 8.64 -2.77 -10.05
N VAL A 7 7.83 -3.58 -9.40
CA VAL A 7 6.48 -3.91 -9.89
C VAL A 7 5.46 -3.35 -8.91
N PHE A 8 4.49 -2.67 -9.45
CA PHE A 8 3.51 -1.97 -8.65
C PHE A 8 2.12 -2.29 -9.17
N ALA A 9 1.22 -2.64 -8.28
CA ALA A 9 -0.16 -2.93 -8.63
C ALA A 9 -1.09 -2.24 -7.65
N HIS A 10 -2.18 -1.71 -8.16
CA HIS A 10 -3.18 -1.05 -7.35
C HIS A 10 -4.54 -1.54 -7.80
N VAL A 11 -5.29 -2.15 -6.88
CA VAL A 11 -6.57 -2.75 -7.18
C VAL A 11 -7.63 -2.16 -6.26
N PRO A 12 -8.54 -1.35 -6.76
CA PRO A 12 -9.62 -0.83 -5.95
C PRO A 12 -10.74 -1.86 -5.81
N PHE A 13 -11.26 -1.98 -4.60
CA PHE A 13 -12.41 -2.83 -4.31
C PHE A 13 -13.59 -1.97 -3.92
N GLY A 14 -14.12 -1.21 -4.87
CA GLY A 14 -15.22 -0.32 -4.60
C GLY A 14 -14.70 1.08 -4.31
N GLU A 15 -15.50 1.87 -3.59
CA GLU A 15 -15.18 3.27 -3.37
C GLU A 15 -14.36 3.52 -2.12
N LYS A 16 -14.32 2.56 -1.21
CA LYS A 16 -13.73 2.81 0.10
C LYS A 16 -12.53 1.94 0.40
N VAL A 17 -12.31 0.90 -0.37
CA VAL A 17 -11.25 -0.06 -0.10
C VAL A 17 -10.36 -0.19 -1.32
N ALA A 18 -9.07 -0.21 -1.11
CA ALA A 18 -8.10 -0.42 -2.19
C ALA A 18 -6.95 -1.25 -1.68
N LEU A 19 -6.45 -2.10 -2.55
CA LEU A 19 -5.29 -2.94 -2.25
C LEU A 19 -4.13 -2.47 -3.10
N ARG A 20 -2.97 -2.35 -2.49
CA ARG A 20 -1.75 -1.97 -3.18
C ARG A 20 -0.70 -3.05 -2.95
N TYR A 21 -0.01 -3.41 -4.01
CA TYR A 21 1.06 -4.39 -3.94
C TYR A 21 2.29 -3.80 -4.61
N ASP A 22 3.43 -3.94 -3.95
CA ASP A 22 4.67 -3.38 -4.41
C ASP A 22 5.77 -4.42 -4.22
N HIS A 23 6.46 -4.76 -5.28
CA HIS A 23 7.55 -5.73 -5.24
C HIS A 23 8.80 -5.09 -5.80
N ASN A 24 9.85 -5.11 -5.02
CA ASN A 24 11.14 -4.56 -5.43
C ASN A 24 12.12 -5.72 -5.60
N TRP A 25 12.48 -6.00 -6.84
CA TRP A 25 13.36 -7.11 -7.14
C TRP A 25 14.79 -6.88 -6.72
N GLY A 26 15.22 -5.63 -6.75
CA GLY A 26 16.58 -5.31 -6.36
C GLY A 26 16.84 -5.61 -4.90
N LYS A 27 15.87 -5.40 -4.06
CA LYS A 27 15.98 -5.68 -2.64
C LYS A 27 15.27 -6.95 -2.22
N LYS A 28 14.53 -7.56 -3.14
CA LYS A 28 13.74 -8.77 -2.86
C LYS A 28 12.75 -8.54 -1.73
N GLU A 29 12.13 -7.38 -1.75
CA GLU A 29 11.13 -6.99 -0.74
C GLU A 29 9.75 -7.00 -1.34
N ASN A 30 8.78 -7.44 -0.56
CA ASN A 30 7.37 -7.36 -0.93
C ASN A 30 6.66 -6.46 0.06
N GLU A 31 5.84 -5.58 -0.45
CA GLU A 31 5.06 -4.70 0.40
C GLU A 31 3.61 -4.74 -0.03
N TYR A 32 2.73 -4.94 0.93
CA TYR A 32 1.30 -4.95 0.69
C TYR A 32 0.67 -3.81 1.47
N GLY A 33 -0.25 -3.11 0.84
CA GLY A 33 -0.96 -2.04 1.50
C GLY A 33 -2.45 -2.23 1.31
N LEU A 34 -3.21 -2.09 2.39
CA LEU A 34 -4.65 -2.15 2.34
C LEU A 34 -5.16 -0.82 2.87
N SER A 35 -5.89 -0.10 2.03
CA SER A 35 -6.42 1.20 2.39
C SER A 35 -7.92 1.09 2.58
N TYR A 36 -8.42 1.64 3.67
CA TYR A 36 -9.83 1.66 3.95
C TYR A 36 -10.26 3.06 4.35
N LYS A 37 -11.17 3.63 3.58
CA LYS A 37 -11.66 4.99 3.82
C LYS A 37 -12.75 4.93 4.86
N ILE A 38 -12.41 5.30 6.09
CA ILE A 38 -13.35 5.27 7.20
C ILE A 38 -14.32 6.43 7.11
N HIS A 39 -13.81 7.57 6.68
CA HIS A 39 -14.58 8.80 6.63
C HIS A 39 -14.10 9.61 5.44
N ASN A 40 -14.83 10.64 5.04
CA ASN A 40 -14.42 11.47 3.91
C ASN A 40 -13.04 12.08 4.10
N TYR A 41 -12.65 12.28 5.34
CA TYR A 41 -11.37 12.91 5.66
C TYR A 41 -10.36 11.97 6.28
N ILE A 42 -10.72 10.72 6.50
CA ILE A 42 -9.86 9.81 7.24
C ILE A 42 -9.76 8.48 6.50
N THR A 43 -8.53 8.07 6.23
CA THR A 43 -8.24 6.79 5.60
C THR A 43 -7.32 6.00 6.51
N LEU A 44 -7.67 4.75 6.78
CA LEU A 44 -6.82 3.84 7.54
C LEU A 44 -6.04 3.00 6.54
N GLU A 45 -4.74 2.95 6.71
CA GLU A 45 -3.89 2.17 5.84
C GLU A 45 -3.13 1.13 6.65
N TYR A 46 -3.25 -0.12 6.25
CA TYR A 46 -2.52 -1.23 6.85
C TYR A 46 -1.42 -1.62 5.89
N VAL A 47 -0.19 -1.62 6.35
CA VAL A 47 0.96 -1.90 5.50
C VAL A 47 1.71 -3.09 6.08
N TYR A 48 2.07 -4.03 5.22
CA TYR A 48 2.87 -5.18 5.58
C TYR A 48 4.09 -5.23 4.67
N ASN A 49 5.26 -5.30 5.28
CA ASN A 49 6.53 -5.36 4.56
C ASN A 49 7.31 -6.57 5.06
N ASP A 50 7.90 -7.32 4.12
CA ASP A 50 8.60 -8.55 4.47
C ASP A 50 9.75 -8.34 5.43
N GLU A 51 10.42 -7.22 5.32
CA GLU A 51 11.60 -6.97 6.16
C GLU A 51 11.27 -6.21 7.43
N GLU A 52 10.40 -5.24 7.32
CA GLU A 52 10.14 -4.35 8.43
C GLU A 52 8.94 -4.76 9.27
N GLY A 53 8.15 -5.69 8.76
CA GLY A 53 6.99 -6.14 9.49
C GLY A 53 5.74 -5.39 9.04
N LYS A 54 4.85 -5.17 9.96
CA LYS A 54 3.57 -4.57 9.63
C LYS A 54 3.28 -3.39 10.54
N TRP A 55 2.60 -2.41 10.00
CA TRP A 55 2.21 -1.24 10.77
C TRP A 55 0.92 -0.65 10.22
N LEU A 56 0.30 0.17 11.04
CA LEU A 56 -0.91 0.88 10.66
C LEU A 56 -0.59 2.35 10.54
N ARG A 57 -1.23 2.99 9.57
CA ARG A 57 -1.10 4.42 9.35
C ARG A 57 -2.47 5.04 9.24
N LEU A 58 -2.64 6.16 9.88
CA LEU A 58 -3.87 6.92 9.77
C LEU A 58 -3.58 8.18 8.98
N ILE A 59 -4.32 8.36 7.90
CA ILE A 59 -4.11 9.48 7.00
C ILE A 59 -5.32 10.38 7.07
N ALA A 60 -5.08 11.64 7.35
CA ALA A 60 -6.14 12.64 7.37
C ALA A 60 -6.11 13.43 6.07
N ASN A 61 -7.21 13.44 5.35
CA ASN A 61 -7.35 14.18 4.10
C ASN A 61 -8.15 15.44 4.37
N LEU A 62 -7.48 16.49 4.73
CA LEU A 62 -8.14 17.75 5.06
C LEU A 62 -8.22 18.70 3.88
#